data_3308f3012e3aba9c2d4bb67dc345b73a
#
_entry.id   3308f3012e3aba9c2d4bb67dc345b73a
#
_cell.length_a   1.000
_cell.length_b   1.000
_cell.length_c   1.000
_cell.angle_alpha   90.00
_cell.angle_beta   90.00
_cell.angle_gamma   90.00
#
_symmetry.space_group_name_H-M   'P 1'
#
loop_
_entity.id
_entity.type
_entity.pdbx_description
1 polymer ?
#
loop_
_entity_poly.entity_id
_entity_poly.type
_entity_poly.pdbx_seq_one_letter_code
_entity_poly.pdbx_strand_id
1 'polypeptide(L)'
;TVVQTIRKRLDLQGYTEATVELQGSKKVRVELPDVQNTDEAVKTLGSTAQLVFAEEVTQDPNDGNKVNVADDKIVMTGDQVDNATAEYGKADSSATAKNAYYISLKLTEDGQKKFSEATGRLVGKPIYIVMDNSVISAPNVNTKIDSDSCVITGDFTAEQAKSLAANIKAGRIPFNLNQVEVRTVSATLGEDALSRAVTAGIIGIILVMLYMLLCYRLMGFLADIALTGYLGIVLLI
;
A
#
# COMPACT_ATOMS: atom_id res chain seq x y z
N THR A 1 -7.93 13.85 11.68
CA THR A 1 -7.00 14.68 10.87
C THR A 1 -6.38 13.81 9.75
N VAL A 2 -5.96 14.46 8.64
CA VAL A 2 -5.33 13.75 7.48
C VAL A 2 -4.17 12.87 7.91
N VAL A 3 -3.31 13.35 8.79
CA VAL A 3 -2.18 12.59 9.34
C VAL A 3 -2.66 11.29 10.01
N GLN A 4 -3.73 11.35 10.79
CA GLN A 4 -4.30 10.16 11.44
C GLN A 4 -4.90 9.18 10.43
N THR A 5 -5.57 9.69 9.39
CA THR A 5 -6.13 8.84 8.33
C THR A 5 -5.02 8.12 7.56
N ILE A 6 -3.95 8.85 7.16
CA ILE A 6 -2.80 8.25 6.47
C ILE A 6 -2.12 7.21 7.38
N ARG A 7 -1.89 7.54 8.66
CA ARG A 7 -1.29 6.60 9.61
C ARG A 7 -2.13 5.33 9.77
N LYS A 8 -3.45 5.49 9.95
CA LYS A 8 -4.37 4.35 10.05
C LYS A 8 -4.36 3.47 8.79
N ARG A 9 -4.25 4.08 7.58
CA ARG A 9 -4.11 3.32 6.33
C ARG A 9 -2.83 2.48 6.31
N LEU A 10 -1.71 3.08 6.68
CA LEU A 10 -0.41 2.42 6.74
C LEU A 10 -0.42 1.26 7.75
N ASP A 11 -0.94 1.49 8.94
CA ASP A 11 -1.06 0.45 9.97
C ASP A 11 -1.91 -0.74 9.49
N LEU A 12 -3.05 -0.46 8.83
CA LEU A 12 -3.93 -1.49 8.28
C LEU A 12 -3.32 -2.27 7.10
N GLN A 13 -2.35 -1.68 6.40
CA GLN A 13 -1.60 -2.32 5.32
C GLN A 13 -0.35 -3.08 5.81
N GLY A 14 -0.03 -2.98 7.09
CA GLY A 14 1.09 -3.67 7.71
C GLY A 14 2.37 -2.83 7.83
N TYR A 15 2.35 -1.55 7.44
CA TYR A 15 3.47 -0.62 7.62
C TYR A 15 3.46 -0.01 9.03
N THR A 16 3.61 -0.85 10.05
CA THR A 16 3.50 -0.46 11.47
C THR A 16 4.61 0.47 11.93
N GLU A 17 5.76 0.46 11.27
CA GLU A 17 6.91 1.32 11.58
C GLU A 17 6.95 2.62 10.76
N ALA A 18 5.88 2.88 9.99
CA ALA A 18 5.77 4.10 9.21
C ALA A 18 5.70 5.35 10.10
N THR A 19 6.42 6.39 9.70
CA THR A 19 6.34 7.70 10.35
C THR A 19 5.54 8.65 9.47
N VAL A 20 4.55 9.33 10.05
CA VAL A 20 3.71 10.31 9.37
C VAL A 20 3.72 11.60 10.14
N GLU A 21 4.26 12.66 9.54
CA GLU A 21 4.45 13.96 10.17
C GLU A 21 3.92 15.09 9.30
N LEU A 22 3.33 16.10 9.94
CA LEU A 22 2.93 17.33 9.27
C LEU A 22 4.12 18.29 9.18
N GLN A 23 4.53 18.62 7.96
CA GLN A 23 5.56 19.63 7.71
C GLN A 23 4.91 20.98 7.37
N GLY A 24 4.97 21.92 8.33
CA GLY A 24 4.28 23.20 8.21
C GLY A 24 2.77 23.02 8.19
N SER A 25 2.07 23.80 7.36
CA SER A 25 0.59 23.80 7.32
C SER A 25 -0.03 23.00 6.17
N LYS A 26 0.78 22.58 5.17
CA LYS A 26 0.26 22.04 3.89
C LYS A 26 0.96 20.79 3.38
N LYS A 27 2.02 20.32 4.03
CA LYS A 27 2.78 19.16 3.58
C LYS A 27 2.73 18.06 4.63
N VAL A 28 2.59 16.83 4.18
CA VAL A 28 2.72 15.63 5.03
C VAL A 28 3.94 14.87 4.55
N ARG A 29 4.83 14.57 5.48
CA ARG A 29 5.98 13.70 5.26
C ARG A 29 5.63 12.31 5.73
N VAL A 30 5.84 11.33 4.87
CA VAL A 30 5.64 9.92 5.17
C VAL A 30 6.98 9.21 4.96
N GLU A 31 7.44 8.51 5.97
CA GLU A 31 8.63 7.67 5.89
C GLU A 31 8.20 6.21 6.07
N LEU A 32 8.53 5.40 5.08
CA LEU A 32 8.19 3.98 5.05
C LEU A 32 9.49 3.19 5.02
N PRO A 33 9.86 2.50 6.11
CA PRO A 33 10.96 1.55 6.07
C PRO A 33 10.53 0.30 5.27
N ASP A 34 11.48 -0.30 4.60
CA ASP A 34 11.39 -1.63 3.98
C ASP A 34 10.27 -1.82 2.93
N VAL A 35 10.05 -0.79 2.08
CA VAL A 35 9.04 -0.83 1.01
C VAL A 35 9.58 -1.57 -0.21
N GLN A 36 8.96 -2.70 -0.56
CA GLN A 36 9.32 -3.47 -1.76
C GLN A 36 8.83 -2.81 -3.05
N ASN A 37 7.67 -2.15 -3.02
CA ASN A 37 7.07 -1.48 -4.18
C ASN A 37 6.70 -0.04 -3.83
N THR A 38 7.59 0.89 -4.17
CA THR A 38 7.42 2.32 -3.89
C THR A 38 6.23 2.92 -4.65
N ASP A 39 6.02 2.51 -5.91
CA ASP A 39 4.96 3.08 -6.75
C ASP A 39 3.58 2.71 -6.23
N GLU A 40 3.41 1.48 -5.77
CA GLU A 40 2.16 1.02 -5.17
C GLU A 40 1.87 1.72 -3.85
N ALA A 41 2.88 1.88 -2.99
CA ALA A 41 2.76 2.61 -1.74
C ALA A 41 2.35 4.07 -1.98
N VAL A 42 2.99 4.76 -2.93
CA VAL A 42 2.65 6.13 -3.31
C VAL A 42 1.22 6.24 -3.85
N LYS A 43 0.82 5.33 -4.74
CA LYS A 43 -0.55 5.32 -5.31
C LYS A 43 -1.60 5.13 -4.21
N THR A 44 -1.36 4.23 -3.29
CA THR A 44 -2.27 3.94 -2.17
C THR A 44 -2.38 5.12 -1.20
N LEU A 45 -1.26 5.77 -0.87
CA LEU A 45 -1.23 6.94 0.00
C LEU A 45 -1.89 8.15 -0.64
N GLY A 46 -1.73 8.32 -1.96
CA GLY A 46 -2.30 9.45 -2.72
C GLY A 46 -3.81 9.33 -2.97
N SER A 47 -4.38 8.15 -2.84
CA SER A 47 -5.81 7.89 -3.03
C SER A 47 -6.65 8.65 -1.99
N THR A 48 -7.71 9.32 -2.42
CA THR A 48 -8.65 9.98 -1.50
C THR A 48 -9.53 8.95 -0.79
N ALA A 49 -9.67 7.76 -1.37
CA ALA A 49 -10.55 6.68 -0.95
C ALA A 49 -12.01 7.13 -0.80
N GLN A 50 -12.45 7.99 -1.71
CA GLN A 50 -13.84 8.43 -1.76
C GLN A 50 -14.70 7.31 -2.35
N LEU A 51 -15.31 6.51 -1.49
CA LEU A 51 -16.23 5.46 -1.85
C LEU A 51 -17.63 6.03 -2.03
N VAL A 52 -18.26 5.72 -3.16
CA VAL A 52 -19.63 6.13 -3.50
C VAL A 52 -20.37 4.95 -4.10
N PHE A 53 -21.60 4.70 -3.61
CA PHE A 53 -22.54 3.80 -4.24
C PHE A 53 -23.55 4.63 -5.02
N ALA A 54 -23.71 4.34 -6.31
CA ALA A 54 -24.52 5.14 -7.20
C ALA A 54 -25.50 4.30 -8.02
N GLU A 55 -26.65 4.90 -8.34
CA GLU A 55 -27.65 4.29 -9.24
C GLU A 55 -27.25 4.41 -10.71
N GLU A 56 -26.50 5.47 -11.03
CA GLU A 56 -26.09 5.80 -12.39
C GLU A 56 -24.72 6.49 -12.38
N VAL A 57 -23.92 6.24 -13.40
CA VAL A 57 -22.63 6.90 -13.61
C VAL A 57 -22.56 7.43 -15.05
N THR A 58 -21.89 8.56 -15.24
CA THR A 58 -21.59 9.13 -16.56
C THR A 58 -20.09 9.12 -16.77
N GLN A 59 -19.64 8.81 -18.00
CA GLN A 59 -18.21 8.89 -18.30
C GLN A 59 -17.71 10.33 -18.22
N ASP A 60 -16.50 10.51 -17.71
CA ASP A 60 -15.84 11.80 -17.75
C ASP A 60 -15.46 12.11 -19.21
N PRO A 61 -15.90 13.25 -19.78
CA PRO A 61 -15.59 13.60 -21.15
C PRO A 61 -14.10 13.84 -21.42
N ASN A 62 -13.30 14.08 -20.38
CA ASN A 62 -11.88 14.36 -20.48
C ASN A 62 -10.99 13.13 -20.19
N ASP A 63 -11.53 12.14 -19.49
CA ASP A 63 -10.81 10.91 -19.12
C ASP A 63 -11.77 9.71 -19.18
N GLY A 64 -11.73 8.99 -20.31
CA GLY A 64 -12.62 7.85 -20.55
C GLY A 64 -12.52 6.70 -19.53
N ASN A 65 -11.52 6.72 -18.66
CA ASN A 65 -11.37 5.75 -17.57
C ASN A 65 -12.02 6.23 -16.26
N LYS A 66 -12.47 7.47 -16.21
CA LYS A 66 -13.14 8.05 -15.04
C LYS A 66 -14.62 8.21 -15.26
N VAL A 67 -15.34 8.19 -14.16
CA VAL A 67 -16.78 8.41 -14.13
C VAL A 67 -17.13 9.54 -13.17
N ASN A 68 -18.18 10.26 -13.51
CA ASN A 68 -18.79 11.26 -12.67
C ASN A 68 -20.12 10.72 -12.15
N VAL A 69 -20.40 10.98 -10.89
CA VAL A 69 -21.66 10.62 -10.23
C VAL A 69 -22.38 11.91 -9.87
N ALA A 70 -23.60 12.06 -10.34
CA ALA A 70 -24.44 13.19 -9.95
C ALA A 70 -24.93 13.01 -8.50
N ASP A 71 -25.03 14.11 -7.75
CA ASP A 71 -25.37 14.03 -6.32
C ASP A 71 -26.74 13.39 -6.06
N ASP A 72 -27.71 13.57 -6.95
CA ASP A 72 -29.05 12.96 -6.89
C ASP A 72 -29.06 11.45 -7.19
N LYS A 73 -27.98 10.91 -7.72
CA LYS A 73 -27.78 9.49 -8.02
C LYS A 73 -26.96 8.75 -6.97
N ILE A 74 -26.45 9.46 -5.96
CA ILE A 74 -25.72 8.86 -4.86
C ILE A 74 -26.68 8.15 -3.91
N VAL A 75 -26.48 6.84 -3.72
CA VAL A 75 -27.19 6.01 -2.74
C VAL A 75 -26.61 6.21 -1.35
N MET A 76 -25.32 5.99 -1.24
CA MET A 76 -24.54 6.18 0.01
C MET A 76 -23.09 6.41 -0.29
N THR A 77 -22.35 6.91 0.70
CA THR A 77 -20.91 7.15 0.62
C THR A 77 -20.15 6.30 1.64
N GLY A 78 -18.82 6.33 1.58
CA GLY A 78 -17.98 5.65 2.57
C GLY A 78 -18.21 6.09 4.03
N ASP A 79 -18.85 7.24 4.26
CA ASP A 79 -19.18 7.72 5.61
C ASP A 79 -20.25 6.86 6.30
N GLN A 80 -21.05 6.10 5.53
CA GLN A 80 -22.04 5.14 6.01
C GLN A 80 -21.49 3.71 6.16
N VAL A 81 -20.17 3.52 6.02
CA VAL A 81 -19.51 2.23 6.24
C VAL A 81 -18.80 2.26 7.59
N ASP A 82 -19.15 1.33 8.47
CA ASP A 82 -18.57 1.18 9.81
C ASP A 82 -17.25 0.39 9.77
N ASN A 83 -17.20 -0.69 8.97
CA ASN A 83 -16.03 -1.54 8.84
C ASN A 83 -15.92 -2.12 7.42
N ALA A 84 -14.70 -2.44 7.02
CA ALA A 84 -14.38 -3.11 5.77
C ALA A 84 -13.32 -4.19 6.01
N THR A 85 -13.53 -5.39 5.46
CA THR A 85 -12.63 -6.53 5.61
C THR A 85 -12.46 -7.25 4.28
N ALA A 86 -11.22 -7.56 3.92
CA ALA A 86 -10.94 -8.40 2.77
C ALA A 86 -11.06 -9.87 3.16
N GLU A 87 -11.82 -10.63 2.39
CA GLU A 87 -12.08 -12.05 2.64
C GLU A 87 -11.83 -12.86 1.37
N TYR A 88 -11.52 -14.15 1.53
CA TYR A 88 -11.36 -15.10 0.43
C TYR A 88 -12.38 -16.22 0.57
N GLY A 89 -13.20 -16.39 -0.46
CA GLY A 89 -14.23 -17.42 -0.45
C GLY A 89 -15.27 -17.17 -1.54
N LYS A 90 -16.45 -17.72 -1.31
CA LYS A 90 -17.63 -17.44 -2.14
C LYS A 90 -18.35 -16.23 -1.58
N ALA A 91 -18.40 -15.15 -2.35
CA ALA A 91 -19.12 -13.93 -1.97
C ALA A 91 -20.65 -14.11 -1.99
N ASP A 92 -21.15 -15.17 -2.66
CA ASP A 92 -22.57 -15.50 -2.78
C ASP A 92 -22.78 -16.99 -2.47
N SER A 93 -23.96 -17.32 -1.95
CA SER A 93 -24.39 -18.70 -1.64
C SER A 93 -24.75 -19.51 -2.89
N SER A 94 -24.60 -18.96 -4.10
CA SER A 94 -24.95 -19.67 -5.33
C SER A 94 -23.99 -20.83 -5.60
N ALA A 95 -24.53 -21.93 -6.15
CA ALA A 95 -23.73 -23.13 -6.45
C ALA A 95 -22.63 -22.88 -7.50
N THR A 96 -22.77 -21.83 -8.32
CA THR A 96 -21.83 -21.42 -9.37
C THR A 96 -20.79 -20.41 -8.93
N ALA A 97 -20.88 -19.88 -7.70
CA ALA A 97 -19.90 -18.92 -7.20
C ALA A 97 -18.54 -19.57 -7.04
N LYS A 98 -17.51 -18.93 -7.63
CA LYS A 98 -16.11 -19.32 -7.50
C LYS A 98 -15.51 -18.65 -6.26
N ASN A 99 -14.49 -19.29 -5.68
CA ASN A 99 -13.71 -18.64 -4.64
C ASN A 99 -12.91 -17.50 -5.25
N ALA A 100 -13.08 -16.32 -4.71
CA ALA A 100 -12.37 -15.09 -5.10
C ALA A 100 -12.14 -14.21 -3.86
N TYR A 101 -11.29 -13.21 -3.99
CA TYR A 101 -11.21 -12.17 -2.97
C TYR A 101 -12.35 -11.20 -3.15
N TYR A 102 -13.01 -10.86 -2.05
CA TYR A 102 -14.08 -9.87 -1.99
C TYR A 102 -13.92 -9.01 -0.74
N ILE A 103 -14.57 -7.87 -0.72
CA ILE A 103 -14.57 -6.97 0.43
C ILE A 103 -15.93 -7.03 1.10
N SER A 104 -15.97 -7.48 2.34
CA SER A 104 -17.14 -7.45 3.21
C SER A 104 -17.22 -6.09 3.89
N LEU A 105 -18.33 -5.40 3.72
CA LEU A 105 -18.62 -4.10 4.33
C LEU A 105 -19.68 -4.27 5.39
N LYS A 106 -19.44 -3.67 6.56
CA LYS A 106 -20.46 -3.47 7.59
C LYS A 106 -20.97 -2.05 7.51
N LEU A 107 -22.27 -1.89 7.39
CA LEU A 107 -22.92 -0.59 7.25
C LEU A 107 -23.31 -0.02 8.61
N THR A 108 -23.35 1.30 8.70
CA THR A 108 -24.00 1.99 9.82
C THR A 108 -25.54 1.85 9.71
N GLU A 109 -26.27 2.17 10.76
CA GLU A 109 -27.76 2.13 10.72
C GLU A 109 -28.33 3.04 9.62
N ASP A 110 -27.74 4.22 9.39
CA ASP A 110 -28.12 5.12 8.30
C ASP A 110 -27.79 4.51 6.93
N GLY A 111 -26.60 3.91 6.80
CA GLY A 111 -26.18 3.18 5.59
C GLY A 111 -27.09 2.02 5.26
N GLN A 112 -27.47 1.20 6.24
CA GLN A 112 -28.39 0.09 6.07
C GLN A 112 -29.75 0.57 5.54
N LYS A 113 -30.32 1.63 6.11
CA LYS A 113 -31.61 2.19 5.66
C LYS A 113 -31.53 2.66 4.21
N LYS A 114 -30.55 3.49 3.86
CA LYS A 114 -30.35 4.00 2.51
C LYS A 114 -30.11 2.88 1.49
N PHE A 115 -29.28 1.89 1.86
CA PHE A 115 -28.97 0.77 0.99
C PHE A 115 -30.19 -0.15 0.77
N SER A 116 -30.97 -0.39 1.83
CA SER A 116 -32.22 -1.17 1.74
C SER A 116 -33.25 -0.48 0.85
N GLU A 117 -33.46 0.83 0.99
CA GLU A 117 -34.37 1.60 0.13
C GLU A 117 -33.90 1.57 -1.33
N ALA A 118 -32.61 1.78 -1.59
CA ALA A 118 -32.07 1.78 -2.94
C ALA A 118 -32.15 0.39 -3.59
N THR A 119 -31.75 -0.66 -2.86
CA THR A 119 -31.83 -2.04 -3.39
C THR A 119 -33.27 -2.45 -3.64
N GLY A 120 -34.21 -1.96 -2.84
CA GLY A 120 -35.66 -2.19 -3.11
C GLY A 120 -36.18 -1.56 -4.40
N ARG A 121 -35.65 -0.38 -4.78
CA ARG A 121 -35.99 0.34 -6.03
C ARG A 121 -35.22 -0.17 -7.25
N LEU A 122 -34.05 -0.71 -7.05
CA LEU A 122 -33.09 -1.08 -8.10
C LEU A 122 -33.09 -2.58 -8.41
N VAL A 123 -34.10 -3.35 -7.99
CA VAL A 123 -34.17 -4.77 -8.32
C VAL A 123 -34.12 -4.97 -9.85
N GLY A 124 -33.16 -5.80 -10.30
CA GLY A 124 -32.89 -6.06 -11.71
C GLY A 124 -31.96 -5.03 -12.39
N LYS A 125 -31.49 -4.00 -11.67
CA LYS A 125 -30.56 -2.99 -12.15
C LYS A 125 -29.23 -3.09 -11.44
N PRO A 126 -28.11 -2.57 -12.03
CA PRO A 126 -26.84 -2.51 -11.35
C PRO A 126 -26.82 -1.40 -10.29
N ILE A 127 -26.03 -1.61 -9.22
CA ILE A 127 -25.53 -0.54 -8.37
C ILE A 127 -24.03 -0.39 -8.67
N TYR A 128 -23.63 0.83 -9.01
CA TYR A 128 -22.25 1.16 -9.30
C TYR A 128 -21.51 1.48 -8.02
N ILE A 129 -20.39 0.79 -7.78
CA ILE A 129 -19.49 1.04 -6.67
C ILE A 129 -18.28 1.77 -7.25
N VAL A 130 -18.15 3.04 -6.89
CA VAL A 130 -17.15 3.96 -7.44
C VAL A 130 -16.19 4.36 -6.33
N MET A 131 -14.89 4.32 -6.62
CA MET A 131 -13.84 4.86 -5.74
C MET A 131 -12.94 5.79 -6.54
N ASP A 132 -12.75 7.01 -6.03
CA ASP A 132 -11.89 8.02 -6.66
C ASP A 132 -12.20 8.21 -8.16
N ASN A 133 -13.49 8.32 -8.50
CA ASN A 133 -14.00 8.44 -9.86
C ASN A 133 -13.76 7.22 -10.78
N SER A 134 -13.41 6.06 -10.23
CA SER A 134 -13.27 4.82 -11.00
C SER A 134 -14.29 3.78 -10.54
N VAL A 135 -14.97 3.14 -11.48
CA VAL A 135 -15.89 2.04 -11.15
C VAL A 135 -15.10 0.82 -10.73
N ILE A 136 -15.28 0.37 -9.48
CA ILE A 136 -14.63 -0.82 -8.95
C ILE A 136 -15.47 -2.06 -9.24
N SER A 137 -16.79 -1.93 -9.12
CA SER A 137 -17.74 -3.03 -9.30
C SER A 137 -19.11 -2.47 -9.68
N ALA A 138 -19.91 -3.25 -10.40
CA ALA A 138 -21.27 -2.90 -10.77
C ALA A 138 -22.19 -4.14 -10.68
N PRO A 139 -22.42 -4.69 -9.48
CA PRO A 139 -23.27 -5.86 -9.31
C PRO A 139 -24.73 -5.53 -9.61
N ASN A 140 -25.45 -6.49 -10.19
CA ASN A 140 -26.91 -6.41 -10.31
C ASN A 140 -27.58 -6.70 -8.98
N VAL A 141 -28.60 -5.93 -8.65
CA VAL A 141 -29.44 -6.15 -7.47
C VAL A 141 -30.46 -7.24 -7.77
N ASN A 142 -30.29 -8.42 -7.18
CA ASN A 142 -31.22 -9.53 -7.38
C ASN A 142 -32.47 -9.40 -6.51
N THR A 143 -32.30 -8.94 -5.28
CA THR A 143 -33.37 -8.77 -4.29
C THR A 143 -33.10 -7.57 -3.42
N LYS A 144 -34.12 -7.05 -2.74
CA LYS A 144 -33.95 -6.06 -1.67
C LYS A 144 -33.01 -6.61 -0.57
N ILE A 145 -32.07 -5.81 -0.14
CA ILE A 145 -31.08 -6.18 0.88
C ILE A 145 -31.37 -5.37 2.15
N ASP A 146 -31.85 -6.03 3.19
CA ASP A 146 -32.13 -5.43 4.51
C ASP A 146 -31.04 -5.75 5.54
N SER A 147 -29.88 -6.28 5.10
CA SER A 147 -28.76 -6.62 5.95
C SER A 147 -27.95 -5.38 6.33
N ASP A 148 -27.29 -5.43 7.49
CA ASP A 148 -26.26 -4.48 7.92
C ASP A 148 -24.92 -4.69 7.21
N SER A 149 -24.84 -5.66 6.30
CA SER A 149 -23.63 -6.01 5.57
C SER A 149 -23.89 -6.14 4.08
N CYS A 150 -22.92 -5.73 3.27
CA CYS A 150 -22.89 -5.95 1.83
C CYS A 150 -21.47 -6.33 1.39
N VAL A 151 -21.36 -6.88 0.19
CA VAL A 151 -20.06 -7.32 -0.35
C VAL A 151 -19.74 -6.59 -1.66
N ILE A 152 -18.47 -6.24 -1.82
CA ILE A 152 -17.92 -5.75 -3.09
C ILE A 152 -17.20 -6.93 -3.75
N THR A 153 -17.71 -7.36 -4.89
CA THR A 153 -17.12 -8.43 -5.70
C THR A 153 -16.39 -7.86 -6.90
N GLY A 154 -15.31 -8.51 -7.32
CA GLY A 154 -14.51 -8.13 -8.49
C GLY A 154 -13.32 -9.08 -8.65
N ASP A 155 -12.54 -8.89 -9.71
CA ASP A 155 -11.31 -9.65 -9.94
C ASP A 155 -10.15 -9.05 -9.13
N PHE A 156 -10.20 -9.21 -7.80
CA PHE A 156 -9.20 -8.66 -6.89
C PHE A 156 -8.09 -9.67 -6.59
N THR A 157 -6.83 -9.22 -6.59
CA THR A 157 -5.75 -9.95 -5.91
C THR A 157 -5.87 -9.82 -4.39
N ALA A 158 -5.12 -10.64 -3.64
CA ALA A 158 -5.08 -10.55 -2.18
C ALA A 158 -4.66 -9.16 -1.70
N GLU A 159 -3.64 -8.59 -2.34
CA GLU A 159 -3.07 -7.27 -2.02
C GLU A 159 -4.08 -6.16 -2.32
N GLN A 160 -4.73 -6.22 -3.50
CA GLN A 160 -5.74 -5.24 -3.90
C GLN A 160 -6.93 -5.24 -2.95
N ALA A 161 -7.44 -6.43 -2.58
CA ALA A 161 -8.56 -6.54 -1.64
C ALA A 161 -8.21 -5.98 -0.26
N LYS A 162 -7.01 -6.30 0.27
CA LYS A 162 -6.53 -5.78 1.54
C LYS A 162 -6.36 -4.26 1.52
N SER A 163 -5.71 -3.73 0.47
CA SER A 163 -5.48 -2.30 0.31
C SER A 163 -6.82 -1.54 0.20
N LEU A 164 -7.77 -2.06 -0.58
CA LEU A 164 -9.09 -1.46 -0.75
C LEU A 164 -9.87 -1.46 0.56
N ALA A 165 -9.91 -2.59 1.28
CA ALA A 165 -10.55 -2.68 2.59
C ALA A 165 -9.92 -1.74 3.61
N ALA A 166 -8.58 -1.64 3.66
CA ALA A 166 -7.84 -0.73 4.53
C ALA A 166 -8.18 0.74 4.23
N ASN A 167 -8.25 1.11 2.96
CA ASN A 167 -8.60 2.47 2.52
C ASN A 167 -10.03 2.84 2.93
N ILE A 168 -11.00 1.96 2.71
CA ILE A 168 -12.40 2.17 3.12
C ILE A 168 -12.49 2.30 4.64
N LYS A 169 -11.90 1.36 5.39
CA LYS A 169 -11.90 1.35 6.86
C LYS A 169 -11.19 2.56 7.49
N ALA A 170 -10.15 3.07 6.85
CA ALA A 170 -9.45 4.27 7.31
C ALA A 170 -10.25 5.55 7.09
N GLY A 171 -11.16 5.55 6.12
CA GLY A 171 -11.98 6.67 5.74
C GLY A 171 -11.35 7.55 4.67
N ARG A 172 -12.17 8.46 4.13
CA ARG A 172 -11.77 9.38 3.05
C ARG A 172 -10.82 10.48 3.51
N ILE A 173 -9.98 10.93 2.60
CA ILE A 173 -9.24 12.19 2.71
C ILE A 173 -10.05 13.27 1.96
N PRO A 174 -10.42 14.39 2.58
CA PRO A 174 -11.38 15.36 2.02
C PRO A 174 -10.81 16.22 0.87
N PHE A 175 -9.57 16.00 0.47
CA PHE A 175 -8.90 16.71 -0.64
C PHE A 175 -7.84 15.82 -1.30
N ASN A 176 -7.52 16.15 -2.54
CA ASN A 176 -6.48 15.45 -3.29
C ASN A 176 -5.09 15.74 -2.72
N LEU A 177 -4.31 14.69 -2.54
CA LEU A 177 -2.90 14.77 -2.17
C LEU A 177 -2.06 14.80 -3.45
N ASN A 178 -1.31 15.88 -3.64
CA ASN A 178 -0.35 15.97 -4.74
C ASN A 178 1.02 15.52 -4.22
N GLN A 179 1.59 14.53 -4.88
CA GLN A 179 2.95 14.09 -4.64
C GLN A 179 3.93 15.21 -5.04
N VAL A 180 4.73 15.66 -4.07
CA VAL A 180 5.72 16.72 -4.29
C VAL A 180 7.09 16.11 -4.55
N GLU A 181 7.46 15.09 -3.78
CA GLU A 181 8.79 14.45 -3.84
C GLU A 181 8.69 13.00 -3.34
N VAL A 182 9.41 12.10 -4.02
CA VAL A 182 9.68 10.75 -3.51
C VAL A 182 11.19 10.57 -3.47
N ARG A 183 11.69 10.20 -2.31
CA ARG A 183 13.08 9.82 -2.11
C ARG A 183 13.13 8.37 -1.66
N THR A 184 13.68 7.52 -2.50
CA THR A 184 13.96 6.13 -2.14
C THR A 184 15.42 6.02 -1.72
N VAL A 185 15.65 5.67 -0.47
CA VAL A 185 16.99 5.35 0.02
C VAL A 185 17.16 3.85 -0.07
N SER A 186 17.82 3.41 -1.11
CA SER A 186 18.07 2.00 -1.37
C SER A 186 19.13 1.43 -0.42
N ALA A 187 18.98 0.18 0.02
CA ALA A 187 19.97 -0.58 0.79
C ALA A 187 21.32 -0.75 0.04
N THR A 188 21.34 -0.49 -1.27
CA THR A 188 22.57 -0.53 -2.12
C THR A 188 23.68 0.42 -1.64
N LEU A 189 23.33 1.49 -0.92
CA LEU A 189 24.33 2.37 -0.30
C LEU A 189 25.18 1.62 0.76
N GLY A 190 24.61 0.64 1.45
CA GLY A 190 25.33 -0.21 2.40
C GLY A 190 26.24 -1.22 1.72
N GLU A 191 25.78 -1.87 0.65
CA GLU A 191 26.55 -2.86 -0.12
C GLU A 191 27.73 -2.19 -0.85
N ASP A 192 27.50 -1.04 -1.48
CA ASP A 192 28.58 -0.28 -2.13
C ASP A 192 29.61 0.25 -1.12
N ALA A 193 29.16 0.70 0.04
CA ALA A 193 30.06 1.16 1.11
C ALA A 193 30.89 0.01 1.68
N LEU A 194 30.30 -1.16 1.91
CA LEU A 194 30.98 -2.36 2.37
C LEU A 194 32.01 -2.84 1.34
N SER A 195 31.64 -2.94 0.07
CA SER A 195 32.54 -3.33 -1.02
C SER A 195 33.74 -2.41 -1.15
N ARG A 196 33.52 -1.09 -1.07
CA ARG A 196 34.59 -0.09 -1.10
C ARG A 196 35.49 -0.18 0.14
N ALA A 197 34.91 -0.40 1.33
CA ALA A 197 35.66 -0.55 2.57
C ALA A 197 36.54 -1.81 2.54
N VAL A 198 36.02 -2.94 2.07
CA VAL A 198 36.80 -4.17 1.90
C VAL A 198 37.94 -3.98 0.90
N THR A 199 37.67 -3.36 -0.24
CA THR A 199 38.69 -3.07 -1.26
C THR A 199 39.79 -2.15 -0.71
N ALA A 200 39.43 -1.08 0.00
CA ALA A 200 40.37 -0.19 0.63
C ALA A 200 41.21 -0.92 1.71
N GLY A 201 40.59 -1.80 2.49
CA GLY A 201 41.28 -2.63 3.49
C GLY A 201 42.33 -3.56 2.87
N ILE A 202 41.96 -4.24 1.77
CA ILE A 202 42.91 -5.12 1.02
C ILE A 202 44.09 -4.31 0.48
N ILE A 203 43.83 -3.16 -0.14
CA ILE A 203 44.91 -2.27 -0.63
C ILE A 203 45.81 -1.82 0.52
N GLY A 204 45.25 -1.45 1.66
CA GLY A 204 46.00 -1.04 2.85
C GLY A 204 46.91 -2.16 3.37
N ILE A 205 46.41 -3.40 3.45
CA ILE A 205 47.21 -4.56 3.87
C ILE A 205 48.35 -4.82 2.90
N ILE A 206 48.11 -4.78 1.60
CA ILE A 206 49.16 -4.98 0.58
C ILE A 206 50.26 -3.92 0.70
N LEU A 207 49.89 -2.65 0.93
CA LEU A 207 50.83 -1.56 1.11
C LEU A 207 51.71 -1.75 2.38
N VAL A 208 51.09 -2.20 3.47
CA VAL A 208 51.83 -2.49 4.73
C VAL A 208 52.78 -3.67 4.52
N MET A 209 52.36 -4.76 3.86
CA MET A 209 53.22 -5.89 3.57
C MET A 209 54.41 -5.47 2.68
N LEU A 210 54.15 -4.67 1.63
CA LEU A 210 55.18 -4.16 0.75
C LEU A 210 56.19 -3.30 1.52
N TYR A 211 55.71 -2.41 2.39
CA TYR A 211 56.56 -1.57 3.26
C TYR A 211 57.43 -2.42 4.20
N MET A 212 56.85 -3.44 4.84
CA MET A 212 57.58 -4.35 5.73
C MET A 212 58.68 -5.11 4.99
N LEU A 213 58.38 -5.59 3.78
CA LEU A 213 59.36 -6.29 2.93
C LEU A 213 60.52 -5.41 2.52
N LEU A 214 60.23 -4.14 2.14
CA LEU A 214 61.27 -3.19 1.69
C LEU A 214 62.17 -2.71 2.83
N CYS A 215 61.55 -2.40 4.00
CA CYS A 215 62.31 -1.82 5.14
C CYS A 215 63.02 -2.88 5.98
N TYR A 216 62.36 -4.03 6.24
CA TYR A 216 62.87 -5.06 7.15
C TYR A 216 63.39 -6.31 6.45
N ARG A 217 63.32 -6.37 5.11
CA ARG A 217 63.83 -7.48 4.29
C ARG A 217 63.34 -8.87 4.82
N LEU A 218 64.29 -9.74 5.20
CA LEU A 218 63.98 -11.12 5.63
C LEU A 218 63.05 -11.18 6.87
N MET A 219 63.24 -10.28 7.84
CA MET A 219 62.37 -10.18 9.04
C MET A 219 60.98 -9.70 8.69
N GLY A 220 60.83 -8.79 7.71
CA GLY A 220 59.56 -8.33 7.18
C GLY A 220 58.78 -9.46 6.51
N PHE A 221 59.44 -10.31 5.74
CA PHE A 221 58.83 -11.47 5.10
C PHE A 221 58.25 -12.47 6.11
N LEU A 222 58.93 -12.75 7.22
CA LEU A 222 58.40 -13.61 8.29
C LEU A 222 57.19 -12.98 8.98
N ALA A 223 57.21 -11.65 9.19
CA ALA A 223 56.08 -10.93 9.76
C ALA A 223 54.83 -10.96 8.82
N ASP A 224 55.04 -10.85 7.50
CA ASP A 224 53.97 -10.92 6.51
C ASP A 224 53.27 -12.30 6.45
N ILE A 225 54.07 -13.39 6.62
CA ILE A 225 53.52 -14.75 6.75
C ILE A 225 52.64 -14.85 7.99
N ALA A 226 53.10 -14.33 9.14
CA ALA A 226 52.32 -14.36 10.37
C ALA A 226 51.05 -13.52 10.26
N LEU A 227 51.12 -12.33 9.62
CA LEU A 227 49.96 -11.48 9.36
C LEU A 227 48.93 -12.17 8.46
N THR A 228 49.40 -12.82 7.38
CA THR A 228 48.48 -13.57 6.47
C THR A 228 47.81 -14.72 7.19
N GLY A 229 48.55 -15.46 8.03
CA GLY A 229 47.96 -16.54 8.86
C GLY A 229 46.91 -16.02 9.86
N TYR A 230 47.19 -14.87 10.52
CA TYR A 230 46.24 -14.23 11.41
C TYR A 230 44.94 -13.83 10.68
N LEU A 231 45.08 -13.15 9.51
CA LEU A 231 43.95 -12.76 8.69
C LEU A 231 43.13 -13.97 8.24
N GLY A 232 43.75 -15.09 7.89
CA GLY A 232 43.05 -16.32 7.54
C GLY A 232 42.22 -16.88 8.69
N ILE A 233 42.73 -16.83 9.91
CA ILE A 233 42.01 -17.25 11.13
C ILE A 233 40.83 -16.34 11.42
N VAL A 234 41.02 -15.02 11.31
CA VAL A 234 39.94 -14.03 11.53
C VAL A 234 38.79 -14.17 10.53
N LEU A 235 39.09 -14.50 9.27
CA LEU A 235 38.07 -14.72 8.24
C LEU A 235 37.32 -16.05 8.39
N LEU A 236 37.81 -16.97 9.18
CA LEU A 236 37.24 -18.30 9.36
C LEU A 236 36.31 -18.36 10.58
N ILE A 237 36.39 -17.37 11.47
CA ILE A 237 35.53 -17.19 12.66
C ILE A 237 34.34 -16.29 12.30
#